data_4f3797057c663f5ac1eafb53903b4da3
#
_entry.id   4f3797057c663f5ac1eafb53903b4da3
#
_cell.length_a   1.000
_cell.length_b   1.000
_cell.length_c   1.000
_cell.angle_alpha   90.00
_cell.angle_beta   90.00
_cell.angle_gamma   90.00
#
_symmetry.space_group_name_H-M   'P 1'
#
loop_
_entity.id
_entity.type
_entity.pdbx_description
1 polymer ?
#
loop_
_entity_poly.entity_id
_entity_poly.type
_entity_poly.pdbx_seq_one_letter_code
_entity_poly.pdbx_strand_id
1 'polypeptide(L)'
;MNGFAAWLQSTALSRIIVQYPWIWPLCEIIHFIGLTLVIGIAGFFDLRLMGFMRRVPVAAARDLMPLAIGGFLMNLTTGATFFVGKPDQYVNNLAWWAKVFCLVLAGLNAMIFETTIGVRTMALGAGDDTPNAAKIVGAVSLASWLGVLYWGRMLPFIGNAF
;
A
#
# COMPACT_ATOMS: atom_id res chain seq x y z
N MET A 1 -9.39 20.54 -17.72
CA MET A 1 -9.91 19.84 -16.52
C MET A 1 -10.83 18.72 -16.98
N ASN A 2 -10.60 17.49 -16.49
CA ASN A 2 -11.53 16.40 -16.75
C ASN A 2 -12.85 16.69 -16.00
N GLY A 3 -14.01 16.48 -16.64
CA GLY A 3 -15.31 16.76 -16.05
C GLY A 3 -15.53 16.10 -14.68
N PHE A 4 -14.97 14.90 -14.48
CA PHE A 4 -14.98 14.19 -13.20
C PHE A 4 -14.23 14.94 -12.08
N ALA A 5 -13.04 15.46 -12.37
CA ALA A 5 -12.26 16.24 -11.38
C ALA A 5 -12.99 17.54 -10.98
N ALA A 6 -13.57 18.22 -11.96
CA ALA A 6 -14.38 19.42 -11.71
C ALA A 6 -15.62 19.12 -10.87
N TRP A 7 -16.31 18.04 -11.16
CA TRP A 7 -17.44 17.59 -10.36
C TRP A 7 -17.02 17.27 -8.92
N LEU A 8 -15.91 16.54 -8.72
CA LEU A 8 -15.43 16.17 -7.40
C LEU A 8 -15.05 17.38 -6.56
N GLN A 9 -14.39 18.40 -7.18
CA GLN A 9 -14.05 19.66 -6.54
C GLN A 9 -15.27 20.48 -6.13
N SER A 10 -16.40 20.36 -6.84
CA SER A 10 -17.65 21.03 -6.50
C SER A 10 -18.37 20.48 -5.29
N THR A 11 -17.96 19.29 -4.80
CA THR A 11 -18.59 18.61 -3.67
C THR A 11 -18.37 19.36 -2.35
N ALA A 12 -19.33 19.23 -1.40
CA ALA A 12 -19.17 19.79 -0.07
C ALA A 12 -17.95 19.22 0.66
N LEU A 13 -17.65 17.92 0.46
CA LEU A 13 -16.50 17.25 1.08
C LEU A 13 -15.16 17.85 0.62
N SER A 14 -14.99 18.07 -0.70
CA SER A 14 -13.78 18.70 -1.24
C SER A 14 -13.59 20.10 -0.67
N ARG A 15 -14.68 20.89 -0.60
CA ARG A 15 -14.64 22.24 -0.02
C ARG A 15 -14.20 22.24 1.44
N ILE A 16 -14.73 21.33 2.26
CA ILE A 16 -14.34 21.19 3.67
C ILE A 16 -12.86 20.85 3.78
N ILE A 17 -12.36 19.86 3.02
CA ILE A 17 -10.96 19.46 3.06
C ILE A 17 -10.02 20.62 2.72
N VAL A 18 -10.38 21.44 1.74
CA VAL A 18 -9.56 22.58 1.31
C VAL A 18 -9.70 23.78 2.26
N GLN A 19 -10.89 23.97 2.85
CA GLN A 19 -11.17 25.10 3.75
C GLN A 19 -10.41 24.99 5.07
N TYR A 20 -10.16 23.79 5.58
CA TYR A 20 -9.48 23.56 6.87
C TYR A 20 -8.03 23.13 6.67
N PRO A 21 -7.03 24.04 6.75
CA PRO A 21 -5.64 23.74 6.43
C PRO A 21 -5.00 22.64 7.27
N TRP A 22 -5.50 22.39 8.48
CA TRP A 22 -4.98 21.38 9.40
C TRP A 22 -5.33 19.93 8.98
N ILE A 23 -6.36 19.74 8.13
CA ILE A 23 -6.75 18.40 7.65
C ILE A 23 -5.61 17.75 6.88
N TRP A 24 -4.91 18.54 6.05
CA TRP A 24 -3.85 18.01 5.19
C TRP A 24 -2.68 17.44 5.99
N PRO A 25 -2.01 18.19 6.88
CA PRO A 25 -0.92 17.63 7.70
C PRO A 25 -1.37 16.50 8.62
N LEU A 26 -2.60 16.54 9.14
CA LEU A 26 -3.13 15.43 9.93
C LEU A 26 -3.25 14.14 9.10
N CYS A 27 -3.80 14.24 7.89
CA CYS A 27 -3.87 13.12 6.97
C CYS A 27 -2.48 12.61 6.58
N GLU A 28 -1.49 13.48 6.41
CA GLU A 28 -0.10 13.07 6.14
C GLU A 28 0.49 12.26 7.29
N ILE A 29 0.31 12.70 8.53
CA ILE A 29 0.79 11.98 9.73
C ILE A 29 0.15 10.58 9.78
N ILE A 30 -1.18 10.50 9.63
CA ILE A 30 -1.90 9.23 9.65
C ILE A 30 -1.44 8.33 8.48
N HIS A 31 -1.23 8.93 7.30
CA HIS A 31 -0.75 8.20 6.12
C HIS A 31 0.65 7.62 6.34
N PHE A 32 1.57 8.37 6.96
CA PHE A 32 2.91 7.86 7.28
C PHE A 32 2.88 6.75 8.33
N ILE A 33 2.05 6.86 9.36
CA ILE A 33 1.85 5.78 10.33
C ILE A 33 1.34 4.52 9.63
N GLY A 34 0.28 4.66 8.82
CA GLY A 34 -0.27 3.56 8.05
C GLY A 34 0.76 2.93 7.11
N LEU A 35 1.55 3.74 6.42
CA LEU A 35 2.60 3.29 5.51
C LEU A 35 3.70 2.50 6.26
N THR A 36 4.10 2.98 7.44
CA THR A 36 5.08 2.28 8.29
C THR A 36 4.57 0.91 8.72
N LEU A 37 3.30 0.80 9.11
CA LEU A 37 2.68 -0.47 9.48
C LEU A 37 2.62 -1.43 8.29
N VAL A 38 2.18 -0.96 7.12
CA VAL A 38 2.09 -1.79 5.91
C VAL A 38 3.47 -2.27 5.48
N ILE A 39 4.40 -1.35 5.23
CA ILE A 39 5.73 -1.69 4.71
C ILE A 39 6.53 -2.50 5.73
N GLY A 40 6.45 -2.14 7.02
CA GLY A 40 7.16 -2.86 8.08
C GLY A 40 6.67 -4.31 8.23
N ILE A 41 5.37 -4.52 8.28
CA ILE A 41 4.80 -5.84 8.55
C ILE A 41 4.71 -6.69 7.29
N ALA A 42 4.17 -6.15 6.18
CA ALA A 42 4.12 -6.90 4.93
C ALA A 42 5.53 -7.19 4.40
N GLY A 43 6.44 -6.21 4.47
CA GLY A 43 7.84 -6.42 4.09
C GLY A 43 8.54 -7.46 4.96
N PHE A 44 8.30 -7.48 6.27
CA PHE A 44 8.80 -8.53 7.16
C PHE A 44 8.29 -9.92 6.75
N PHE A 45 6.99 -10.03 6.48
CA PHE A 45 6.37 -11.26 6.02
C PHE A 45 6.93 -11.70 4.66
N ASP A 46 7.06 -10.78 3.71
CA ASP A 46 7.61 -11.02 2.38
C ASP A 46 9.07 -11.51 2.44
N LEU A 47 9.90 -10.88 3.29
CA LEU A 47 11.26 -11.35 3.53
C LEU A 47 11.29 -12.77 4.10
N ARG A 48 10.35 -13.09 5.02
CA ARG A 48 10.25 -14.46 5.54
C ARG A 48 9.82 -15.45 4.44
N LEU A 49 8.90 -15.07 3.56
CA LEU A 49 8.51 -15.86 2.39
C LEU A 49 9.68 -16.07 1.41
N MET A 50 10.54 -15.08 1.24
CA MET A 50 11.73 -15.15 0.40
C MET A 50 12.82 -16.08 0.99
N GLY A 51 12.64 -16.57 2.20
CA GLY A 51 13.58 -17.49 2.86
C GLY A 51 14.60 -16.80 3.77
N PHE A 52 14.44 -15.48 4.01
CA PHE A 52 15.17 -14.79 5.07
C PHE A 52 14.53 -15.07 6.44
N MET A 53 15.27 -14.80 7.52
CA MET A 53 14.76 -14.94 8.91
C MET A 53 14.10 -16.30 9.19
N ARG A 54 14.69 -17.40 8.74
CA ARG A 54 14.15 -18.78 8.86
C ARG A 54 13.85 -19.19 10.31
N ARG A 55 14.46 -18.53 11.30
CA ARG A 55 14.19 -18.77 12.73
C ARG A 55 12.77 -18.39 13.14
N VAL A 56 12.09 -17.56 12.35
CA VAL A 56 10.70 -17.16 12.60
C VAL A 56 9.76 -18.10 11.86
N PRO A 57 8.80 -18.77 12.53
CA PRO A 57 7.75 -19.52 11.86
C PRO A 57 6.96 -18.60 10.91
N VAL A 58 6.53 -19.09 9.75
CA VAL A 58 5.75 -18.28 8.80
C VAL A 58 4.44 -17.81 9.41
N ALA A 59 3.78 -18.68 10.18
CA ALA A 59 2.54 -18.33 10.90
C ALA A 59 2.73 -17.15 11.85
N ALA A 60 3.82 -17.12 12.63
CA ALA A 60 4.09 -16.02 13.55
C ALA A 60 4.29 -14.67 12.85
N ALA A 61 4.93 -14.67 11.65
CA ALA A 61 5.02 -13.47 10.84
C ALA A 61 3.65 -13.02 10.31
N ARG A 62 2.75 -13.97 10.01
CA ARG A 62 1.39 -13.70 9.56
C ARG A 62 0.50 -13.12 10.66
N ASP A 63 0.71 -13.48 11.91
CA ASP A 63 -0.10 -12.99 13.04
C ASP A 63 -0.08 -11.45 13.17
N LEU A 64 0.90 -10.80 12.56
CA LEU A 64 0.98 -9.33 12.51
C LEU A 64 0.13 -8.72 11.37
N MET A 65 -0.36 -9.51 10.40
CA MET A 65 -1.09 -9.01 9.24
C MET A 65 -2.32 -8.15 9.56
N PRO A 66 -3.10 -8.39 10.62
CA PRO A 66 -4.22 -7.51 10.98
C PRO A 66 -3.78 -6.05 11.19
N LEU A 67 -2.59 -5.82 11.73
CA LEU A 67 -2.03 -4.46 11.89
C LEU A 67 -1.64 -3.85 10.54
N ALA A 68 -1.10 -4.66 9.61
CA ALA A 68 -0.81 -4.19 8.25
C ALA A 68 -2.11 -3.81 7.52
N ILE A 69 -3.17 -4.61 7.67
CA ILE A 69 -4.50 -4.29 7.11
C ILE A 69 -5.03 -2.99 7.71
N GLY A 70 -4.91 -2.79 9.02
CA GLY A 70 -5.27 -1.53 9.69
C GLY A 70 -4.51 -0.34 9.10
N GLY A 71 -3.18 -0.49 8.94
CA GLY A 71 -2.33 0.50 8.29
C GLY A 71 -2.74 0.79 6.84
N PHE A 72 -3.13 -0.24 6.09
CA PHE A 72 -3.65 -0.08 4.73
C PHE A 72 -4.96 0.70 4.69
N LEU A 73 -5.90 0.43 5.60
CA LEU A 73 -7.15 1.18 5.70
C LEU A 73 -6.91 2.65 6.07
N MET A 74 -5.95 2.94 6.95
CA MET A 74 -5.53 4.32 7.23
C MET A 74 -5.01 5.00 5.96
N ASN A 75 -4.17 4.31 5.18
CA ASN A 75 -3.65 4.83 3.91
C ASN A 75 -4.72 5.01 2.84
N LEU A 76 -5.68 4.09 2.77
CA LEU A 76 -6.80 4.19 1.83
C LEU A 76 -7.66 5.41 2.14
N THR A 77 -8.02 5.61 3.41
CA THR A 77 -8.85 6.73 3.86
C THR A 77 -8.16 8.07 3.62
N THR A 78 -6.90 8.19 4.05
CA THR A 78 -6.13 9.44 3.88
C THR A 78 -5.81 9.70 2.41
N GLY A 79 -5.49 8.67 1.64
CA GLY A 79 -5.28 8.78 0.19
C GLY A 79 -6.54 9.22 -0.56
N ALA A 80 -7.71 8.71 -0.16
CA ALA A 80 -8.99 9.18 -0.69
C ALA A 80 -9.26 10.64 -0.33
N THR A 81 -8.92 11.06 0.90
CA THR A 81 -9.05 12.46 1.34
C THR A 81 -8.17 13.38 0.49
N PHE A 82 -6.92 13.03 0.23
CA PHE A 82 -6.04 13.79 -0.65
C PHE A 82 -6.60 13.89 -2.07
N PHE A 83 -7.06 12.75 -2.60
CA PHE A 83 -7.64 12.70 -3.95
C PHE A 83 -8.87 13.57 -4.08
N VAL A 84 -9.80 13.54 -3.10
CA VAL A 84 -11.00 14.37 -3.09
C VAL A 84 -10.67 15.85 -2.92
N GLY A 85 -9.67 16.18 -2.12
CA GLY A 85 -9.26 17.56 -1.89
C GLY A 85 -8.67 18.25 -3.14
N LYS A 86 -7.85 17.53 -3.90
CA LYS A 86 -7.16 18.07 -5.10
C LYS A 86 -7.11 17.07 -6.25
N PRO A 87 -8.25 16.67 -6.83
CA PRO A 87 -8.31 15.59 -7.83
C PRO A 87 -7.49 15.87 -9.09
N ASP A 88 -7.34 17.15 -9.49
CA ASP A 88 -6.56 17.53 -10.67
C ASP A 88 -5.08 17.14 -10.57
N GLN A 89 -4.53 17.13 -9.36
CA GLN A 89 -3.13 16.76 -9.12
C GLN A 89 -2.88 15.26 -9.34
N TYR A 90 -3.92 14.44 -9.25
CA TYR A 90 -3.82 12.98 -9.32
C TYR A 90 -4.25 12.41 -10.67
N VAL A 91 -5.39 12.86 -11.21
CA VAL A 91 -6.00 12.25 -12.42
C VAL A 91 -5.07 12.26 -13.62
N ASN A 92 -4.28 13.32 -13.80
CA ASN A 92 -3.35 13.48 -14.93
C ASN A 92 -1.89 13.16 -14.56
N ASN A 93 -1.64 12.61 -13.37
CA ASN A 93 -0.29 12.35 -12.89
C ASN A 93 0.10 10.89 -13.13
N LEU A 94 1.19 10.67 -13.90
CA LEU A 94 1.70 9.32 -14.18
C LEU A 94 2.10 8.57 -12.90
N ALA A 95 2.69 9.26 -11.91
CA ALA A 95 3.10 8.64 -10.66
C ALA A 95 1.89 8.11 -9.87
N TRP A 96 0.74 8.79 -9.94
CA TRP A 96 -0.51 8.30 -9.35
C TRP A 96 -0.93 6.96 -9.96
N TRP A 97 -0.99 6.87 -11.28
CA TRP A 97 -1.40 5.65 -11.97
C TRP A 97 -0.40 4.51 -11.77
N ALA A 98 0.89 4.80 -11.75
CA ALA A 98 1.92 3.82 -11.43
C ALA A 98 1.79 3.29 -9.98
N LYS A 99 1.48 4.18 -9.01
CA LYS A 99 1.17 3.79 -7.63
C LYS A 99 -0.06 2.88 -7.57
N VAL A 100 -1.15 3.25 -8.27
CA VAL A 100 -2.39 2.44 -8.33
C VAL A 100 -2.10 1.07 -8.94
N PHE A 101 -1.32 1.02 -10.02
CA PHE A 101 -0.89 -0.25 -10.62
C PHE A 101 -0.14 -1.15 -9.62
N CYS A 102 0.83 -0.59 -8.87
CA CYS A 102 1.55 -1.34 -7.84
C CYS A 102 0.61 -1.83 -6.71
N LEU A 103 -0.38 -1.03 -6.32
CA LEU A 103 -1.39 -1.43 -5.32
C LEU A 103 -2.24 -2.61 -5.81
N VAL A 104 -2.70 -2.55 -7.06
CA VAL A 104 -3.47 -3.65 -7.68
C VAL A 104 -2.62 -4.90 -7.78
N LEU A 105 -1.36 -4.76 -8.19
CA LEU A 105 -0.43 -5.89 -8.27
C LEU A 105 -0.20 -6.54 -6.89
N ALA A 106 0.01 -5.73 -5.85
CA ALA A 106 0.14 -6.24 -4.47
C ALA A 106 -1.12 -6.98 -4.01
N GLY A 107 -2.31 -6.44 -4.29
CA GLY A 107 -3.59 -7.07 -3.95
C GLY A 107 -3.82 -8.40 -4.67
N LEU A 108 -3.57 -8.44 -5.99
CA LEU A 108 -3.66 -9.68 -6.78
C LEU A 108 -2.65 -10.72 -6.30
N ASN A 109 -1.43 -10.31 -5.99
CA ASN A 109 -0.40 -11.20 -5.47
C ASN A 109 -0.78 -11.79 -4.11
N ALA A 110 -1.34 -10.99 -3.21
CA ALA A 110 -1.87 -11.46 -1.93
C ALA A 110 -3.02 -12.47 -2.12
N MET A 111 -3.94 -12.20 -3.04
CA MET A 111 -5.04 -13.10 -3.38
C MET A 111 -4.51 -14.44 -3.92
N ILE A 112 -3.53 -14.41 -4.84
CA ILE A 112 -2.88 -15.63 -5.37
C ILE A 112 -2.24 -16.41 -4.23
N PHE A 113 -1.51 -15.76 -3.34
CA PHE A 113 -0.91 -16.42 -2.17
C PHE A 113 -1.97 -17.12 -1.33
N GLU A 114 -3.01 -16.44 -0.92
CA GLU A 114 -4.06 -16.98 -0.04
C GLU A 114 -4.82 -18.14 -0.68
N THR A 115 -5.08 -18.09 -1.98
CA THR A 115 -5.90 -19.10 -2.67
C THR A 115 -5.11 -20.30 -3.16
N THR A 116 -3.77 -20.22 -3.26
CA THR A 116 -2.97 -21.29 -3.86
C THR A 116 -2.01 -21.97 -2.89
N ILE A 117 -1.05 -21.22 -2.38
CA ILE A 117 0.09 -21.76 -1.62
C ILE A 117 0.07 -21.41 -0.12
N GLY A 118 -0.80 -20.48 0.31
CA GLY A 118 -0.82 -19.94 1.66
C GLY A 118 -0.92 -21.03 2.72
N VAL A 119 -1.92 -21.91 2.62
CA VAL A 119 -2.15 -22.97 3.63
C VAL A 119 -0.91 -23.85 3.84
N ARG A 120 -0.25 -24.28 2.76
CA ARG A 120 0.94 -25.13 2.85
C ARG A 120 2.14 -24.36 3.40
N THR A 121 2.27 -23.10 3.03
CA THR A 121 3.39 -22.24 3.46
C THR A 121 3.25 -21.87 4.94
N MET A 122 2.02 -21.70 5.45
CA MET A 122 1.77 -21.42 6.87
C MET A 122 2.15 -22.58 7.79
N ALA A 123 2.16 -23.80 7.30
CA ALA A 123 2.55 -24.98 8.08
C ALA A 123 4.06 -25.09 8.33
N LEU A 124 4.88 -24.21 7.70
CA LEU A 124 6.34 -24.23 7.85
C LEU A 124 6.75 -23.66 9.19
N GLY A 125 7.54 -24.45 9.93
CA GLY A 125 8.08 -24.10 11.23
C GLY A 125 9.35 -23.25 11.19
N ALA A 126 9.93 -23.06 12.36
CA ALA A 126 11.24 -22.42 12.49
C ALA A 126 12.34 -23.33 11.89
N GLY A 127 13.19 -22.77 11.08
CA GLY A 127 14.26 -23.48 10.37
C GLY A 127 13.89 -23.95 8.97
N ASP A 128 12.61 -24.12 8.66
CA ASP A 128 12.16 -24.58 7.36
C ASP A 128 12.40 -23.55 6.26
N ASP A 129 12.83 -24.04 5.09
CA ASP A 129 12.90 -23.20 3.89
C ASP A 129 11.55 -23.15 3.18
N THR A 130 11.24 -22.00 2.61
CA THR A 130 10.00 -21.80 1.85
C THR A 130 10.14 -22.32 0.42
N PRO A 131 9.06 -22.86 -0.18
CA PRO A 131 9.07 -23.31 -1.57
C PRO A 131 9.30 -22.11 -2.52
N ASN A 132 9.87 -22.38 -3.69
CA ASN A 132 10.19 -21.35 -4.68
C ASN A 132 8.98 -20.49 -5.07
N ALA A 133 7.79 -21.06 -5.14
CA ALA A 133 6.56 -20.31 -5.40
C ALA A 133 6.31 -19.23 -4.33
N ALA A 134 6.51 -19.57 -3.04
CA ALA A 134 6.38 -18.59 -1.95
C ALA A 134 7.46 -17.50 -2.02
N LYS A 135 8.69 -17.86 -2.40
CA LYS A 135 9.77 -16.90 -2.59
C LYS A 135 9.45 -15.90 -3.69
N ILE A 136 8.89 -16.35 -4.82
CA ILE A 136 8.48 -15.48 -5.92
C ILE A 136 7.34 -14.56 -5.47
N VAL A 137 6.34 -15.08 -4.80
CA VAL A 137 5.22 -14.30 -4.27
C VAL A 137 5.72 -13.21 -3.30
N GLY A 138 6.62 -13.56 -2.36
CA GLY A 138 7.22 -12.59 -1.45
C GLY A 138 8.02 -11.50 -2.18
N ALA A 139 8.80 -11.88 -3.19
CA ALA A 139 9.59 -10.93 -3.97
C ALA A 139 8.68 -9.97 -4.78
N VAL A 140 7.62 -10.47 -5.42
CA VAL A 140 6.65 -9.64 -6.15
C VAL A 140 5.89 -8.71 -5.21
N SER A 141 5.47 -9.21 -4.03
CA SER A 141 4.82 -8.39 -3.01
C SER A 141 5.72 -7.25 -2.56
N LEU A 142 6.94 -7.57 -2.13
CA LEU A 142 7.91 -6.58 -1.66
C LEU A 142 8.22 -5.53 -2.73
N ALA A 143 8.46 -5.95 -3.98
CA ALA A 143 8.70 -5.03 -5.10
C ALA A 143 7.48 -4.13 -5.35
N SER A 144 6.25 -4.66 -5.24
CA SER A 144 5.02 -3.89 -5.40
C SER A 144 4.87 -2.83 -4.31
N TRP A 145 5.12 -3.17 -3.04
CA TRP A 145 5.06 -2.23 -1.93
C TRP A 145 6.15 -1.15 -2.03
N LEU A 146 7.36 -1.51 -2.41
CA LEU A 146 8.43 -0.53 -2.68
C LEU A 146 8.04 0.38 -3.86
N GLY A 147 7.38 -0.15 -4.88
CA GLY A 147 6.81 0.63 -5.97
C GLY A 147 5.74 1.61 -5.50
N VAL A 148 4.83 1.19 -4.61
CA VAL A 148 3.82 2.08 -3.99
C VAL A 148 4.49 3.23 -3.25
N LEU A 149 5.54 2.94 -2.47
CA LEU A 149 6.29 3.94 -1.73
C LEU A 149 7.01 4.90 -2.68
N TYR A 150 7.73 4.38 -3.66
CA TYR A 150 8.48 5.17 -4.63
C TYR A 150 7.56 6.11 -5.42
N TRP A 151 6.53 5.58 -6.05
CA TRP A 151 5.61 6.37 -6.87
C TRP A 151 4.77 7.32 -6.02
N GLY A 152 4.43 6.94 -4.78
CA GLY A 152 3.81 7.85 -3.81
C GLY A 152 4.69 9.06 -3.50
N ARG A 153 6.00 8.84 -3.35
CA ARG A 153 6.96 9.93 -3.10
C ARG A 153 7.24 10.76 -4.35
N MET A 154 7.15 10.16 -5.54
CA MET A 154 7.36 10.87 -6.82
C MET A 154 6.18 11.74 -7.26
N LEU A 155 5.01 11.60 -6.65
CA LEU A 155 3.81 12.39 -6.98
C LEU A 155 4.08 13.89 -7.10
N PRO A 156 4.76 14.55 -6.14
CA PRO A 156 5.03 15.98 -6.20
C PRO A 156 6.05 16.39 -7.28
N PHE A 157 6.84 15.44 -7.77
CA PHE A 157 7.96 15.73 -8.67
C PHE A 157 7.68 15.37 -10.13
N ILE A 158 6.60 14.63 -10.39
CA ILE A 158 6.19 14.18 -11.73
C ILE A 158 4.83 14.79 -12.06
N GLY A 159 4.81 15.63 -13.08
CA GLY A 159 3.61 16.38 -13.48
C GLY A 159 3.46 17.71 -12.72
N ASN A 160 2.34 18.41 -12.97
CA ASN A 160 2.04 19.72 -12.37
C ASN A 160 1.31 19.53 -11.02
N ALA A 161 1.93 18.80 -10.08
CA ALA A 161 1.28 18.48 -8.81
C ALA A 161 1.38 19.60 -7.75
N PHE A 162 2.17 20.67 -8.02
CA PHE A 162 2.32 21.87 -7.18
C PHE A 162 2.32 23.11 -8.04
#